data_5db0677b6c6e61573b96a301e012e2cc
#
_entry.id   5db0677b6c6e61573b96a301e012e2cc
#
_cell.length_a   1.000
_cell.length_b   1.000
_cell.length_c   1.000
_cell.angle_alpha   90.00
_cell.angle_beta   90.00
_cell.angle_gamma   90.00
#
_symmetry.space_group_name_H-M   'P 1'
#
loop_
_entity.id
_entity.type
_entity.pdbx_description
1 polymer ?
#
loop_
_entity_poly.entity_id
_entity_poly.type
_entity_poly.pdbx_seq_one_letter_code
_entity_poly.pdbx_strand_id
1 'polypeptide(L)'
;GIKQKRQDIKLKVPAGIDDGATIRLREHGEAVARGEKGDLYVNVRVKPHKKFTREGDIILSEETIGMVDAALGTEIDVDTVDGPITMKIPAGTQSGTDFKLSDHGVPHIRSKSRGPHIVTIIVNTPEKLNKHQKRLFEQLRDFGL
;
A
#
# COMPACT_ATOMS: atom_id res chain seq x y z
N GLY A 1 26.37 -37.10 21.46
CA GLY A 1 25.30 -36.13 21.40
C GLY A 1 25.26 -35.45 20.07
N ILE A 2 24.06 -35.17 19.61
CA ILE A 2 23.85 -34.45 18.35
C ILE A 2 24.13 -32.98 18.61
N LYS A 3 25.19 -32.47 18.00
CA LYS A 3 25.49 -31.04 18.06
C LYS A 3 24.58 -30.33 17.03
N GLN A 4 23.73 -29.47 17.52
CA GLN A 4 22.99 -28.56 16.65
C GLN A 4 23.97 -27.54 16.06
N LYS A 5 24.20 -27.61 14.75
CA LYS A 5 24.95 -26.59 14.05
C LYS A 5 23.99 -25.53 13.56
N ARG A 6 24.19 -24.30 14.03
CA ARG A 6 23.48 -23.14 13.49
C ARG A 6 24.11 -22.81 12.14
N GLN A 7 23.31 -22.89 11.10
CA GLN A 7 23.73 -22.56 9.75
C GLN A 7 22.96 -21.32 9.28
N ASP A 8 23.70 -20.27 8.95
CA ASP A 8 23.11 -19.08 8.35
C ASP A 8 23.00 -19.28 6.84
N ILE A 9 21.81 -19.09 6.32
CA ILE A 9 21.51 -19.24 4.90
C ILE A 9 21.11 -17.89 4.34
N LYS A 10 21.79 -17.43 3.29
CA LYS A 10 21.38 -16.24 2.58
C LYS A 10 20.28 -16.58 1.59
N LEU A 11 19.17 -15.92 1.71
CA LEU A 11 18.01 -16.11 0.88
C LEU A 11 17.70 -14.82 0.11
N LYS A 12 17.63 -14.92 -1.21
CA LYS A 12 17.17 -13.83 -2.03
C LYS A 12 15.65 -13.88 -2.12
N VAL A 13 14.98 -12.88 -1.56
CA VAL A 13 13.53 -12.76 -1.61
C VAL A 13 13.17 -11.93 -2.85
N PRO A 14 12.43 -12.48 -3.82
CA PRO A 14 12.02 -11.71 -4.99
C PRO A 14 11.12 -10.54 -4.61
N ALA A 15 11.34 -9.38 -5.23
CA ALA A 15 10.43 -8.24 -5.10
C ALA A 15 9.04 -8.64 -5.63
N GLY A 16 7.99 -8.26 -4.90
CA GLY A 16 6.62 -8.58 -5.28
C GLY A 16 6.12 -9.93 -4.78
N ILE A 17 6.89 -10.64 -3.96
CA ILE A 17 6.47 -11.92 -3.42
C ILE A 17 5.16 -11.80 -2.63
N ASP A 18 4.28 -12.78 -2.79
CA ASP A 18 3.01 -12.81 -2.07
C ASP A 18 3.17 -13.33 -0.63
N ASP A 19 2.29 -12.85 0.25
CA ASP A 19 2.13 -13.44 1.57
C ASP A 19 1.72 -14.92 1.42
N GLY A 20 2.37 -15.78 2.18
CA GLY A 20 2.13 -17.22 2.12
C GLY A 20 2.88 -17.95 1.00
N ALA A 21 3.68 -17.25 0.21
CA ALA A 21 4.49 -17.88 -0.82
C ALA A 21 5.57 -18.78 -0.21
N THR A 22 5.95 -19.80 -0.94
CA THR A 22 7.02 -20.71 -0.53
C THR A 22 8.20 -20.57 -1.47
N ILE A 23 9.39 -20.36 -0.90
CA ILE A 23 10.65 -20.34 -1.65
C ILE A 23 11.35 -21.67 -1.42
N ARG A 24 11.73 -22.33 -2.51
CA ARG A 24 12.48 -23.57 -2.48
C ARG A 24 13.97 -23.29 -2.62
N LEU A 25 14.73 -23.69 -1.60
CA LEU A 25 16.19 -23.68 -1.65
C LEU A 25 16.66 -25.10 -1.90
N ARG A 26 17.27 -25.32 -3.04
CA ARG A 26 17.84 -26.61 -3.38
C ARG A 26 19.13 -26.84 -2.60
N GLU A 27 19.37 -28.08 -2.16
CA GLU A 27 20.59 -28.51 -1.48
C GLU A 27 20.81 -27.91 -0.07
N HIS A 28 19.81 -27.24 0.51
CA HIS A 28 19.88 -26.63 1.84
C HIS A 28 18.92 -27.24 2.86
N GLY A 29 18.22 -28.32 2.50
CA GLY A 29 17.34 -29.03 3.41
C GLY A 29 18.10 -29.93 4.38
N GLU A 30 17.33 -30.64 5.23
CA GLU A 30 17.91 -31.58 6.18
C GLU A 30 18.67 -32.70 5.46
N ALA A 31 19.80 -33.11 6.07
CA ALA A 31 20.54 -34.26 5.58
C ALA A 31 19.72 -35.52 5.77
N VAL A 32 19.47 -36.28 4.68
CA VAL A 32 18.84 -37.57 4.77
C VAL A 32 19.85 -38.66 5.09
N ALA A 33 19.38 -39.88 5.43
CA ALA A 33 20.17 -40.98 5.93
C ALA A 33 21.38 -41.38 5.07
N ARG A 34 21.46 -40.96 3.80
CA ARG A 34 22.59 -41.19 2.91
C ARG A 34 23.54 -40.01 2.77
N GLY A 35 23.42 -38.98 3.63
CA GLY A 35 24.27 -37.81 3.56
C GLY A 35 23.90 -36.80 2.47
N GLU A 36 22.87 -37.07 1.70
CA GLU A 36 22.35 -36.14 0.71
C GLU A 36 21.51 -35.07 1.41
N LYS A 37 21.74 -33.79 1.06
CA LYS A 37 20.92 -32.67 1.55
C LYS A 37 19.64 -32.58 0.74
N GLY A 38 18.49 -32.64 1.41
CA GLY A 38 17.22 -32.37 0.78
C GLY A 38 17.03 -30.88 0.50
N ASP A 39 15.91 -30.54 -0.12
CA ASP A 39 15.54 -29.16 -0.38
C ASP A 39 14.96 -28.50 0.88
N LEU A 40 15.26 -27.23 1.07
CA LEU A 40 14.66 -26.42 2.12
C LEU A 40 13.54 -25.58 1.53
N TYR A 41 12.38 -25.61 2.19
CA TYR A 41 11.23 -24.79 1.83
C TYR A 41 11.05 -23.68 2.85
N VAL A 42 11.06 -22.45 2.38
CA VAL A 42 10.88 -21.26 3.23
C VAL A 42 9.53 -20.66 2.95
N ASN A 43 8.65 -20.65 3.97
CA ASN A 43 7.36 -19.99 3.89
C ASN A 43 7.54 -18.50 4.22
N VAL A 44 7.07 -17.65 3.32
CA VAL A 44 7.19 -16.20 3.46
C VAL A 44 5.90 -15.63 4.02
N ARG A 45 6.02 -14.82 5.05
CA ARG A 45 4.91 -14.06 5.61
C ARG A 45 5.20 -12.58 5.45
N VAL A 46 4.26 -11.85 4.87
CA VAL A 46 4.36 -10.41 4.70
C VAL A 46 3.53 -9.75 5.79
N LYS A 47 4.17 -8.90 6.59
CA LYS A 47 3.47 -8.20 7.66
C LYS A 47 2.47 -7.20 7.09
N PRO A 48 1.29 -7.05 7.71
CA PRO A 48 0.36 -5.98 7.36
C PRO A 48 1.02 -4.62 7.57
N HIS A 49 0.71 -3.67 6.70
CA HIS A 49 1.13 -2.28 6.83
C HIS A 49 -0.03 -1.44 7.36
N LYS A 50 0.27 -0.42 8.16
CA LYS A 50 -0.75 0.43 8.74
C LYS A 50 -1.51 1.23 7.68
N LYS A 51 -0.84 1.63 6.62
CA LYS A 51 -1.36 2.55 5.62
C LYS A 51 -1.71 1.88 4.30
N PHE A 52 -0.97 0.83 3.93
CA PHE A 52 -1.11 0.17 2.64
C PHE A 52 -1.77 -1.20 2.77
N THR A 53 -2.73 -1.46 1.90
CA THR A 53 -3.32 -2.79 1.71
C THR A 53 -2.91 -3.30 0.34
N ARG A 54 -2.62 -4.58 0.25
CA ARG A 54 -2.24 -5.21 -1.01
C ARG A 54 -3.34 -6.13 -1.52
N GLU A 55 -3.70 -5.99 -2.79
CA GLU A 55 -4.55 -6.94 -3.51
C GLU A 55 -3.85 -7.32 -4.83
N GLY A 56 -3.26 -8.53 -4.88
CA GLY A 56 -2.47 -8.94 -6.03
C GLY A 56 -1.27 -8.02 -6.26
N ASP A 57 -1.24 -7.37 -7.40
CA ASP A 57 -0.20 -6.38 -7.75
C ASP A 57 -0.60 -4.93 -7.41
N ILE A 58 -1.80 -4.74 -6.86
CA ILE A 58 -2.34 -3.42 -6.52
C ILE A 58 -2.05 -3.10 -5.07
N ILE A 59 -1.59 -1.88 -4.81
CA ILE A 59 -1.53 -1.30 -3.47
C ILE A 59 -2.69 -0.34 -3.32
N LEU A 60 -3.41 -0.45 -2.21
CA LEU A 60 -4.56 0.40 -1.88
C LEU A 60 -4.22 1.26 -0.67
N SER A 61 -4.61 2.52 -0.73
CA SER A 61 -4.55 3.43 0.42
C SER A 61 -5.68 4.45 0.36
N GLU A 62 -5.92 5.12 1.47
CA GLU A 62 -6.92 6.17 1.57
C GLU A 62 -6.25 7.46 2.02
N GLU A 63 -6.70 8.59 1.48
CA GLU A 63 -6.34 9.92 1.92
C GLU A 63 -7.62 10.71 2.18
N THR A 64 -7.67 11.40 3.31
CA THR A 64 -8.82 12.22 3.68
C THR A 64 -8.53 13.70 3.41
N ILE A 65 -9.45 14.36 2.72
CA ILE A 65 -9.38 15.80 2.46
C ILE A 65 -10.64 16.49 2.97
N GLY A 66 -10.54 17.78 3.23
CA GLY A 66 -11.70 18.59 3.61
C GLY A 66 -12.62 18.84 2.43
N MET A 67 -13.90 19.08 2.71
CA MET A 67 -14.91 19.31 1.69
C MET A 67 -14.65 20.58 0.88
N VAL A 68 -14.04 21.60 1.46
CA VAL A 68 -13.71 22.83 0.76
C VAL A 68 -12.62 22.58 -0.27
N ASP A 69 -11.58 21.84 0.11
CA ASP A 69 -10.51 21.45 -0.81
C ASP A 69 -11.05 20.55 -1.93
N ALA A 70 -11.96 19.64 -1.63
CA ALA A 70 -12.60 18.81 -2.65
C ALA A 70 -13.40 19.64 -3.64
N ALA A 71 -14.11 20.64 -3.17
CA ALA A 71 -14.92 21.51 -4.02
C ALA A 71 -14.06 22.43 -4.90
N LEU A 72 -13.00 22.99 -4.35
CA LEU A 72 -12.14 23.95 -5.05
C LEU A 72 -11.00 23.30 -5.84
N GLY A 73 -10.67 22.06 -5.52
CA GLY A 73 -9.46 21.40 -5.99
C GLY A 73 -8.27 21.75 -5.12
N THR A 74 -7.32 20.86 -5.07
CA THR A 74 -6.11 21.01 -4.24
C THR A 74 -5.01 20.07 -4.76
N GLU A 75 -3.85 20.18 -4.13
CA GLU A 75 -2.77 19.20 -4.30
C GLU A 75 -2.44 18.63 -2.93
N ILE A 76 -2.19 17.33 -2.89
CA ILE A 76 -1.80 16.64 -1.66
C ILE A 76 -0.56 15.80 -1.90
N ASP A 77 0.21 15.59 -0.85
CA ASP A 77 1.31 14.65 -0.88
C ASP A 77 0.79 13.29 -0.40
N VAL A 78 0.97 12.29 -1.24
CA VAL A 78 0.52 10.93 -0.97
C VAL A 78 1.73 10.05 -0.71
N ASP A 79 1.73 9.33 0.39
CA ASP A 79 2.76 8.34 0.66
C ASP A 79 2.57 7.14 -0.25
N THR A 80 3.65 6.73 -0.90
CA THR A 80 3.71 5.49 -1.66
C THR A 80 4.86 4.62 -1.15
N VAL A 81 4.94 3.40 -1.63
CA VAL A 81 6.08 2.52 -1.29
C VAL A 81 7.40 3.05 -1.84
N ASP A 82 7.35 4.00 -2.77
CA ASP A 82 8.52 4.65 -3.37
C ASP A 82 8.78 6.06 -2.81
N GLY A 83 8.10 6.42 -1.72
CA GLY A 83 8.17 7.74 -1.12
C GLY A 83 6.97 8.61 -1.45
N PRO A 84 6.95 9.88 -0.98
CA PRO A 84 5.82 10.77 -1.22
C PRO A 84 5.75 11.24 -2.67
N ILE A 85 4.53 11.34 -3.18
CA ILE A 85 4.21 11.86 -4.52
C ILE A 85 3.15 12.93 -4.38
N THR A 86 3.33 14.04 -5.07
CA THR A 86 2.32 15.09 -5.14
C THR A 86 1.23 14.68 -6.13
N MET A 87 -0.01 14.70 -5.67
CA MET A 87 -1.16 14.34 -6.48
C MET A 87 -2.15 15.50 -6.55
N LYS A 88 -2.57 15.82 -7.76
CA LYS A 88 -3.57 16.87 -8.00
C LYS A 88 -4.98 16.30 -7.81
N ILE A 89 -5.77 16.98 -7.00
CA ILE A 89 -7.17 16.65 -6.77
C ILE A 89 -8.03 17.67 -7.54
N PRO A 90 -8.74 17.26 -8.59
CA PRO A 90 -9.58 18.18 -9.37
C PRO A 90 -10.71 18.77 -8.54
N ALA A 91 -11.12 19.99 -8.88
CA ALA A 91 -12.30 20.62 -8.29
C ALA A 91 -13.54 19.74 -8.53
N GLY A 92 -14.35 19.59 -7.48
CA GLY A 92 -15.57 18.78 -7.55
C GLY A 92 -15.35 17.29 -7.28
N THR A 93 -14.18 16.90 -6.79
CA THR A 93 -13.90 15.50 -6.45
C THR A 93 -14.87 15.01 -5.35
N GLN A 94 -15.52 13.89 -5.62
CA GLN A 94 -16.46 13.27 -4.69
C GLN A 94 -15.76 12.29 -3.77
N SER A 95 -16.30 12.13 -2.56
CA SER A 95 -15.81 11.11 -1.63
C SER A 95 -15.94 9.72 -2.23
N GLY A 96 -14.92 8.89 -2.06
CA GLY A 96 -14.88 7.56 -2.65
C GLY A 96 -14.25 7.51 -4.04
N THR A 97 -13.78 8.62 -4.57
CA THR A 97 -13.11 8.66 -5.88
C THR A 97 -11.73 8.02 -5.78
N ASP A 98 -11.42 7.13 -6.71
CA ASP A 98 -10.13 6.46 -6.81
C ASP A 98 -9.21 7.16 -7.81
N PHE A 99 -7.96 7.33 -7.40
CA PHE A 99 -6.90 7.87 -8.25
C PHE A 99 -5.83 6.80 -8.45
N LYS A 100 -5.45 6.59 -9.69
CA LYS A 100 -4.47 5.57 -10.05
C LYS A 100 -3.09 6.18 -10.19
N LEU A 101 -2.14 5.68 -9.40
CA LEU A 101 -0.72 5.99 -9.54
C LEU A 101 -0.06 4.80 -10.24
N SER A 102 0.22 4.94 -11.53
CA SER A 102 0.83 3.88 -12.32
C SER A 102 2.23 3.56 -11.82
N ASP A 103 2.59 2.28 -11.82
CA ASP A 103 3.92 1.78 -11.47
C ASP A 103 4.37 2.03 -10.03
N HIS A 104 3.44 2.29 -9.12
CA HIS A 104 3.71 2.44 -7.68
C HIS A 104 3.08 1.34 -6.83
N GLY A 105 2.58 0.30 -7.46
CA GLY A 105 2.08 -0.89 -6.79
C GLY A 105 3.15 -1.94 -6.57
N VAL A 106 2.74 -3.19 -6.61
CA VAL A 106 3.62 -4.33 -6.34
C VAL A 106 4.39 -4.72 -7.61
N PRO A 107 5.71 -4.92 -7.51
CA PRO A 107 6.49 -5.43 -8.63
C PRO A 107 6.03 -6.82 -9.05
N HIS A 108 6.03 -7.09 -10.35
CA HIS A 108 5.78 -8.43 -10.87
C HIS A 108 7.05 -9.27 -10.75
N ILE A 109 6.91 -10.50 -10.28
CA ILE A 109 8.05 -11.40 -10.05
C ILE A 109 8.77 -11.74 -11.36
N ARG A 110 8.01 -11.89 -12.46
CA ARG A 110 8.52 -12.38 -13.75
C ARG A 110 8.83 -11.29 -14.78
N SER A 111 8.64 -10.03 -14.43
CA SER A 111 8.88 -8.92 -15.35
C SER A 111 9.38 -7.70 -14.59
N LYS A 112 9.80 -6.67 -15.33
CA LYS A 112 10.22 -5.40 -14.74
C LYS A 112 9.05 -4.45 -14.46
N SER A 113 7.85 -4.84 -14.86
CA SER A 113 6.66 -4.01 -14.65
C SER A 113 6.14 -4.11 -13.22
N ARG A 114 5.35 -3.12 -12.84
CA ARG A 114 4.71 -3.03 -11.52
C ARG A 114 3.23 -2.75 -11.69
N GLY A 115 2.44 -3.20 -10.73
CA GLY A 115 1.05 -2.83 -10.65
C GLY A 115 0.86 -1.37 -10.20
N PRO A 116 -0.37 -0.89 -10.16
CA PRO A 116 -0.67 0.46 -9.71
C PRO A 116 -0.84 0.57 -8.20
N HIS A 117 -0.71 1.80 -7.71
CA HIS A 117 -1.19 2.19 -6.39
C HIS A 117 -2.51 2.95 -6.59
N ILE A 118 -3.57 2.49 -5.98
CA ILE A 118 -4.89 3.14 -6.03
C ILE A 118 -5.10 3.89 -4.73
N VAL A 119 -5.31 5.20 -4.83
CA VAL A 119 -5.59 6.07 -3.69
C VAL A 119 -7.07 6.43 -3.71
N THR A 120 -7.79 6.05 -2.68
CA THR A 120 -9.20 6.43 -2.52
C THR A 120 -9.26 7.71 -1.70
N ILE A 121 -9.88 8.74 -2.26
CA ILE A 121 -10.06 10.01 -1.58
C ILE A 121 -11.34 9.98 -0.76
N ILE A 122 -11.20 10.23 0.53
CA ILE A 122 -12.33 10.38 1.44
C ILE A 122 -12.51 11.87 1.72
N VAL A 123 -13.69 12.37 1.47
CA VAL A 123 -14.04 13.77 1.74
C VAL A 123 -14.82 13.82 3.04
N ASN A 124 -14.31 14.56 4.02
CA ASN A 124 -15.00 14.70 5.29
C ASN A 124 -15.77 16.01 5.39
N THR A 125 -16.86 15.95 6.14
CA THR A 125 -17.65 17.11 6.55
C THR A 125 -17.15 17.55 7.93
N PRO A 126 -16.90 18.85 8.15
CA PRO A 126 -16.45 19.31 9.46
C PRO A 126 -17.51 19.05 10.51
N GLU A 127 -17.09 18.50 11.65
CA GLU A 127 -18.02 18.16 12.75
C GLU A 127 -18.32 19.36 13.63
N LYS A 128 -17.35 20.29 13.76
CA LYS A 128 -17.48 21.47 14.59
C LYS A 128 -17.09 22.71 13.80
N LEU A 129 -17.94 23.69 13.82
CA LEU A 129 -17.72 24.98 13.18
C LEU A 129 -17.60 26.08 14.23
N ASN A 130 -16.62 26.97 14.10
CA ASN A 130 -16.61 28.19 14.87
C ASN A 130 -17.65 29.17 14.28
N LYS A 131 -17.88 30.31 14.97
CA LYS A 131 -18.89 31.30 14.55
C LYS A 131 -18.67 31.83 13.14
N HIS A 132 -17.41 32.09 12.78
CA HIS A 132 -17.06 32.61 11.47
C HIS A 132 -17.31 31.56 10.37
N GLN A 133 -16.86 30.34 10.58
CA GLN A 133 -17.09 29.23 9.65
C GLN A 133 -18.58 28.96 9.46
N LYS A 134 -19.33 28.94 10.55
CA LYS A 134 -20.79 28.73 10.49
C LYS A 134 -21.46 29.79 9.64
N ARG A 135 -21.06 31.04 9.79
CA ARG A 135 -21.61 32.15 9.00
C ARG A 135 -21.33 31.97 7.51
N LEU A 136 -20.12 31.54 7.15
CA LEU A 136 -19.76 31.26 5.77
C LEU A 136 -20.59 30.11 5.18
N PHE A 137 -20.80 29.05 5.94
CA PHE A 137 -21.67 27.94 5.52
C PHE A 137 -23.13 28.39 5.34
N GLU A 138 -23.63 29.21 6.22
CA GLU A 138 -24.99 29.76 6.08
C GLU A 138 -25.10 30.59 4.80
N GLN A 139 -24.12 31.42 4.50
CA GLN A 139 -24.07 32.16 3.24
C GLN A 139 -24.04 31.25 2.01
N LEU A 140 -23.24 30.18 2.03
CA LEU A 140 -23.20 29.21 0.95
C LEU A 140 -24.56 28.55 0.75
N ARG A 141 -25.25 28.19 1.83
CA ARG A 141 -26.60 27.63 1.77
C ARG A 141 -27.57 28.62 1.13
N ASP A 142 -27.47 29.90 1.49
CA ASP A 142 -28.33 30.95 0.92
C ASP A 142 -28.07 31.15 -0.58
N PHE A 143 -26.86 30.86 -1.05
CA PHE A 143 -26.52 30.87 -2.47
C PHE A 143 -26.92 29.57 -3.22
N GLY A 144 -27.53 28.60 -2.53
CA GLY A 144 -28.05 27.40 -3.14
C GLY A 144 -27.13 26.17 -3.12
N LEU A 145 -26.09 26.23 -2.31
CA LEU A 145 -25.24 25.06 -2.10
C LEU A 145 -25.72 24.20 -0.94
#